data_428701ff569dc3d58dd353f652f3f145
#
_entry.id   428701ff569dc3d58dd353f652f3f145
#
_cell.length_a   1.000
_cell.length_b   1.000
_cell.length_c   1.000
_cell.angle_alpha   90.00
_cell.angle_beta   90.00
_cell.angle_gamma   90.00
#
_symmetry.space_group_name_H-M   'P 1'
#
loop_
_entity.id
_entity.type
_entity.pdbx_description
1 polymer ?
#
loop_
_entity_poly.entity_id
_entity_poly.type
_entity_poly.pdbx_seq_one_letter_code
_entity_poly.pdbx_strand_id
1 'polypeptide(L)'
;MFIQSETLEDAAKVAEIERIVAMMIADIYKNLLAYYAKLATAKGIDWREAKKIVDAFDVEMFQMQAKAYVENKDFSDKANKELKRYNTAMYANREKLLKHELGLIVTKGYAEQENVVNHHLQETVTRTLRHQAGILGADVHVKPTDVEAIVYSNFGKLNWSERLWNNQDELRKDVERMASHVMLRGRHPYEFVPEIRKKQKQTVANTKRLLITEAARVQTEAQKLHYLETMGDDAEYEFVAKRDEKTSKICRHYDKKVFKVKDMVPGVNAPPMHPHCRSTTVPHVGNWRDKFFKDRQGKYSVEYDKVLQKSAKDEMTDALDSGR
;
A
#
# COMPACT_ATOMS: atom_id res chain seq x y z
N MET A 1 -17.21 -1.26 -12.56
CA MET A 1 -16.28 -0.15 -12.91
C MET A 1 -15.35 0.20 -11.75
N PHE A 2 -15.83 0.62 -10.54
CA PHE A 2 -14.98 1.01 -9.40
C PHE A 2 -13.99 -0.09 -8.94
N ILE A 3 -14.45 -1.32 -8.68
CA ILE A 3 -13.57 -2.44 -8.29
C ILE A 3 -12.47 -2.71 -9.34
N GLN A 4 -12.76 -2.53 -10.62
CA GLN A 4 -11.75 -2.71 -11.68
C GLN A 4 -10.72 -1.59 -11.67
N SER A 5 -11.14 -0.35 -11.47
CA SER A 5 -10.25 0.80 -11.35
C SER A 5 -9.28 0.62 -10.17
N GLU A 6 -9.79 0.30 -8.98
CA GLU A 6 -8.93 0.07 -7.79
C GLU A 6 -8.00 -1.14 -7.99
N THR A 7 -8.42 -2.19 -8.71
CA THR A 7 -7.55 -3.33 -9.03
C THR A 7 -6.37 -2.91 -9.94
N LEU A 8 -6.57 -1.95 -10.84
CA LEU A 8 -5.49 -1.43 -11.70
C LEU A 8 -4.51 -0.54 -10.91
N GLU A 9 -5.03 0.30 -10.01
CA GLU A 9 -4.21 1.12 -9.11
C GLU A 9 -3.35 0.23 -8.18
N ASP A 10 -3.95 -0.79 -7.57
CA ASP A 10 -3.21 -1.78 -6.78
C ASP A 10 -2.10 -2.45 -7.60
N ALA A 11 -2.38 -2.83 -8.85
CA ALA A 11 -1.41 -3.49 -9.71
C ALA A 11 -0.24 -2.56 -10.09
N ALA A 12 -0.49 -1.27 -10.32
CA ALA A 12 0.55 -0.29 -10.60
C ALA A 12 1.50 -0.11 -9.40
N LYS A 13 0.95 -0.01 -8.19
CA LYS A 13 1.75 0.12 -6.96
C LYS A 13 2.50 -1.17 -6.61
N VAL A 14 1.93 -2.33 -6.90
CA VAL A 14 2.63 -3.62 -6.76
C VAL A 14 3.84 -3.68 -7.69
N ALA A 15 3.74 -3.22 -8.94
CA ALA A 15 4.87 -3.16 -9.86
C ALA A 15 5.99 -2.20 -9.39
N GLU A 16 5.63 -1.12 -8.71
CA GLU A 16 6.59 -0.21 -8.07
C GLU A 16 7.33 -0.90 -6.91
N ILE A 17 6.60 -1.61 -6.04
CA ILE A 17 7.17 -2.41 -4.95
C ILE A 17 8.10 -3.51 -5.49
N GLU A 18 7.72 -4.18 -6.56
CA GLU A 18 8.57 -5.21 -7.21
C GLU A 18 9.92 -4.63 -7.65
N ARG A 19 9.94 -3.41 -8.21
CA ARG A 19 11.17 -2.72 -8.59
C ARG A 19 12.02 -2.36 -7.38
N ILE A 20 11.43 -1.81 -6.32
CA ILE A 20 12.13 -1.47 -5.07
C ILE A 20 12.78 -2.72 -4.48
N VAL A 21 12.04 -3.82 -4.37
CA VAL A 21 12.57 -5.09 -3.83
C VAL A 21 13.67 -5.66 -4.72
N ALA A 22 13.51 -5.58 -6.04
CA ALA A 22 14.55 -6.06 -6.96
C ALA A 22 15.85 -5.26 -6.82
N MET A 23 15.78 -3.93 -6.70
CA MET A 23 16.94 -3.07 -6.48
C MET A 23 17.60 -3.36 -5.12
N MET A 24 16.82 -3.45 -4.05
CA MET A 24 17.31 -3.81 -2.72
C MET A 24 18.08 -5.15 -2.74
N ILE A 25 17.52 -6.17 -3.37
CA ILE A 25 18.16 -7.50 -3.48
C ILE A 25 19.42 -7.45 -4.34
N ALA A 26 19.45 -6.68 -5.42
CA ALA A 26 20.64 -6.49 -6.24
C ALA A 26 21.76 -5.80 -5.45
N ASP A 27 21.44 -4.79 -4.65
CA ASP A 27 22.41 -4.10 -3.79
C ASP A 27 22.96 -5.01 -2.70
N ILE A 28 22.11 -5.82 -2.06
CA ILE A 28 22.56 -6.85 -1.09
C ILE A 28 23.58 -7.79 -1.75
N TYR A 29 23.26 -8.32 -2.92
CA TYR A 29 24.12 -9.27 -3.61
C TYR A 29 25.44 -8.62 -4.07
N LYS A 30 25.39 -7.40 -4.60
CA LYS A 30 26.55 -6.61 -4.98
C LYS A 30 27.50 -6.40 -3.80
N ASN A 31 26.97 -6.06 -2.63
CA ASN A 31 27.80 -5.85 -1.43
C ASN A 31 28.41 -7.16 -0.92
N LEU A 32 27.68 -8.27 -0.90
CA LEU A 32 28.22 -9.58 -0.57
C LEU A 32 29.39 -9.96 -1.48
N LEU A 33 29.26 -9.74 -2.80
CA LEU A 33 30.32 -9.98 -3.77
C LEU A 33 31.56 -9.08 -3.55
N ALA A 34 31.34 -7.78 -3.30
CA ALA A 34 32.40 -6.82 -3.07
C ALA A 34 33.24 -7.20 -1.84
N TYR A 35 32.59 -7.54 -0.74
CA TYR A 35 33.30 -8.02 0.46
C TYR A 35 33.99 -9.35 0.25
N TYR A 36 33.42 -10.29 -0.47
CA TYR A 36 34.06 -11.55 -0.83
C TYR A 36 35.32 -11.32 -1.70
N ALA A 37 35.23 -10.42 -2.69
CA ALA A 37 36.38 -10.08 -3.54
C ALA A 37 37.53 -9.44 -2.73
N LYS A 38 37.22 -8.53 -1.79
CA LYS A 38 38.22 -7.95 -0.87
C LYS A 38 38.89 -9.02 0.02
N LEU A 39 38.14 -10.04 0.47
CA LEU A 39 38.70 -11.17 1.20
C LEU A 39 39.62 -12.03 0.33
N ALA A 40 39.24 -12.26 -0.92
CA ALA A 40 40.04 -13.07 -1.85
C ALA A 40 41.38 -12.40 -2.21
N THR A 41 41.35 -11.06 -2.40
CA THR A 41 42.57 -10.28 -2.69
C THR A 41 43.48 -10.10 -1.49
N ALA A 42 42.95 -10.06 -0.26
CA ALA A 42 43.73 -9.90 0.98
C ALA A 42 44.56 -11.15 1.36
N LYS A 43 44.42 -12.28 0.68
CA LYS A 43 45.17 -13.51 0.95
C LYS A 43 46.64 -13.44 0.59
N GLY A 44 47.12 -12.38 -0.07
CA GLY A 44 48.53 -12.20 -0.47
C GLY A 44 49.36 -11.19 0.34
N ILE A 45 48.75 -10.51 1.33
CA ILE A 45 49.40 -9.46 2.14
C ILE A 45 49.29 -9.85 3.62
N ASP A 46 50.19 -9.35 4.49
CA ASP A 46 50.03 -9.50 5.95
C ASP A 46 48.65 -9.04 6.37
N TRP A 47 47.84 -10.01 6.76
CA TRP A 47 46.40 -9.83 6.95
C TRP A 47 46.06 -8.79 8.04
N ARG A 48 47.00 -8.51 8.97
CA ARG A 48 46.80 -7.50 10.02
C ARG A 48 46.88 -6.07 9.46
N GLU A 49 47.74 -5.84 8.50
CA GLU A 49 47.96 -4.55 7.86
C GLU A 49 46.85 -4.28 6.79
N ALA A 50 46.62 -5.29 5.96
CA ALA A 50 45.48 -5.24 5.00
C ALA A 50 44.13 -5.03 5.67
N LYS A 51 43.92 -5.66 6.85
CA LYS A 51 42.68 -5.50 7.63
C LYS A 51 42.48 -4.06 8.09
N LYS A 52 43.52 -3.38 8.60
CA LYS A 52 43.38 -2.00 9.07
C LYS A 52 43.02 -1.03 7.96
N ILE A 53 43.66 -1.14 6.79
CA ILE A 53 43.44 -0.26 5.63
C ILE A 53 42.02 -0.46 5.07
N VAL A 54 41.63 -1.72 4.90
CA VAL A 54 40.33 -2.05 4.33
C VAL A 54 39.18 -1.75 5.32
N ASP A 55 39.37 -2.01 6.62
CA ASP A 55 38.36 -1.69 7.63
C ASP A 55 38.11 -0.17 7.72
N ALA A 56 39.17 0.65 7.66
CA ALA A 56 39.04 2.11 7.65
C ALA A 56 38.27 2.61 6.41
N PHE A 57 38.67 2.12 5.23
CA PHE A 57 37.98 2.48 3.98
C PHE A 57 36.53 2.02 3.94
N ASP A 58 36.21 0.82 4.41
CA ASP A 58 34.87 0.28 4.46
C ASP A 58 33.97 1.09 5.43
N VAL A 59 34.54 1.54 6.57
CA VAL A 59 33.82 2.39 7.54
C VAL A 59 33.47 3.75 6.93
N GLU A 60 34.43 4.40 6.26
CA GLU A 60 34.18 5.71 5.60
C GLU A 60 33.12 5.60 4.50
N MET A 61 33.22 4.60 3.63
CA MET A 61 32.22 4.32 2.59
C MET A 61 30.83 4.10 3.18
N PHE A 62 30.73 3.34 4.26
CA PHE A 62 29.48 3.10 4.96
C PHE A 62 28.88 4.39 5.51
N GLN A 63 29.69 5.22 6.17
CA GLN A 63 29.23 6.51 6.72
C GLN A 63 28.74 7.44 5.63
N MET A 64 29.45 7.54 4.49
CA MET A 64 29.01 8.34 3.34
C MET A 64 27.67 7.84 2.79
N GLN A 65 27.51 6.54 2.62
CA GLN A 65 26.26 5.96 2.11
C GLN A 65 25.10 6.16 3.08
N ALA A 66 25.31 5.93 4.38
CA ALA A 66 24.29 6.14 5.40
C ALA A 66 23.85 7.60 5.49
N LYS A 67 24.81 8.53 5.38
CA LYS A 67 24.53 9.97 5.34
C LYS A 67 23.69 10.35 4.13
N ALA A 68 24.08 9.88 2.93
CA ALA A 68 23.35 10.15 1.70
C ALA A 68 21.89 9.64 1.74
N TYR A 69 21.63 8.51 2.39
CA TYR A 69 20.27 7.97 2.53
C TYR A 69 19.39 8.83 3.45
N VAL A 70 19.99 9.43 4.49
CA VAL A 70 19.24 10.31 5.42
C VAL A 70 19.01 11.70 4.83
N GLU A 71 20.00 12.27 4.13
CA GLU A 71 19.92 13.65 3.63
C GLU A 71 19.01 13.84 2.41
N ASN A 72 18.89 12.81 1.57
CA ASN A 72 18.24 12.93 0.26
C ASN A 72 16.83 12.34 0.19
N LYS A 73 16.29 11.82 1.29
CA LYS A 73 15.00 11.12 1.29
C LYS A 73 14.15 11.50 2.50
N ASP A 74 12.89 11.83 2.22
CA ASP A 74 11.86 12.01 3.26
C ASP A 74 11.20 10.66 3.54
N PHE A 75 11.54 10.08 4.68
CA PHE A 75 11.00 8.81 5.16
C PHE A 75 10.20 9.00 6.45
N SER A 76 9.40 8.00 6.84
CA SER A 76 8.69 8.01 8.12
C SER A 76 9.66 8.17 9.29
N ASP A 77 9.18 8.70 10.42
CA ASP A 77 9.98 8.86 11.64
C ASP A 77 10.61 7.54 12.09
N LYS A 78 9.89 6.42 11.92
CA LYS A 78 10.39 5.08 12.22
C LYS A 78 11.54 4.69 11.29
N ALA A 79 11.38 4.88 9.98
CA ALA A 79 12.41 4.61 8.98
C ALA A 79 13.63 5.49 9.20
N ASN A 80 13.45 6.79 9.42
CA ASN A 80 14.53 7.73 9.72
C ASN A 80 15.30 7.37 11.00
N LYS A 81 14.61 6.90 12.05
CA LYS A 81 15.23 6.43 13.28
C LYS A 81 16.10 5.20 13.05
N GLU A 82 15.61 4.22 12.29
CA GLU A 82 16.38 3.02 11.95
C GLU A 82 17.58 3.36 11.05
N LEU A 83 17.44 4.22 10.04
CA LEU A 83 18.54 4.69 9.20
C LEU A 83 19.62 5.43 10.01
N LYS A 84 19.24 6.31 10.92
CA LYS A 84 20.16 7.03 11.82
C LYS A 84 20.94 6.07 12.72
N ARG A 85 20.31 4.98 13.19
CA ARG A 85 20.98 3.96 14.00
C ARG A 85 22.19 3.35 13.29
N TYR A 86 22.08 3.13 11.98
CA TYR A 86 23.21 2.62 11.20
C TYR A 86 24.31 3.67 10.96
N ASN A 87 23.96 4.94 10.90
CA ASN A 87 24.91 6.03 10.69
C ASN A 87 25.82 6.31 11.91
N THR A 88 25.36 5.98 13.12
CA THR A 88 26.10 6.29 14.35
C THR A 88 27.00 5.17 14.87
N ALA A 89 26.93 4.01 14.24
CA ALA A 89 27.65 2.82 14.74
C ALA A 89 29.08 2.75 14.22
N MET A 90 30.09 2.75 15.11
CA MET A 90 31.51 2.51 14.79
C MET A 90 31.85 1.02 14.98
N TYR A 91 32.49 0.40 14.00
CA TYR A 91 32.72 -1.04 13.98
C TYR A 91 34.20 -1.41 13.85
N ALA A 92 34.61 -2.30 14.76
CA ALA A 92 35.98 -2.84 14.78
C ALA A 92 36.16 -4.16 14.00
N ASN A 93 35.12 -4.63 13.28
CA ASN A 93 35.12 -5.96 12.65
C ASN A 93 34.36 -5.93 11.33
N ARG A 94 35.00 -6.38 10.26
CA ARG A 94 34.43 -6.40 8.89
C ARG A 94 33.14 -7.19 8.76
N GLU A 95 32.97 -8.26 9.52
CA GLU A 95 31.69 -9.00 9.52
C GLU A 95 30.56 -8.14 10.07
N LYS A 96 30.79 -7.43 11.19
CA LYS A 96 29.81 -6.52 11.76
C LYS A 96 29.51 -5.37 10.80
N LEU A 97 30.54 -4.79 10.17
CA LEU A 97 30.35 -3.72 9.19
C LEU A 97 29.49 -4.19 8.02
N LEU A 98 29.80 -5.34 7.41
CA LEU A 98 28.99 -5.90 6.32
C LEU A 98 27.54 -6.14 6.76
N LYS A 99 27.29 -6.71 7.95
CA LYS A 99 25.92 -6.89 8.48
C LYS A 99 25.19 -5.57 8.59
N HIS A 100 25.88 -4.51 9.04
CA HIS A 100 25.25 -3.19 9.15
C HIS A 100 24.99 -2.54 7.80
N GLU A 101 25.89 -2.66 6.85
CA GLU A 101 25.71 -2.17 5.49
C GLU A 101 24.50 -2.87 4.80
N LEU A 102 24.43 -4.19 4.94
CA LEU A 102 23.30 -4.95 4.43
C LEU A 102 21.98 -4.60 5.16
N GLY A 103 22.05 -4.42 6.48
CA GLY A 103 20.91 -3.95 7.28
C GLY A 103 20.42 -2.57 6.84
N LEU A 104 21.36 -1.65 6.52
CA LEU A 104 21.02 -0.33 5.99
C LEU A 104 20.30 -0.43 4.63
N ILE A 105 20.77 -1.28 3.73
CA ILE A 105 20.13 -1.52 2.42
C ILE A 105 18.71 -2.07 2.60
N VAL A 106 18.53 -3.04 3.49
CA VAL A 106 17.21 -3.61 3.79
C VAL A 106 16.28 -2.54 4.37
N THR A 107 16.75 -1.76 5.34
CA THR A 107 15.97 -0.68 5.98
C THR A 107 15.55 0.36 4.94
N LYS A 108 16.43 0.81 4.07
CA LYS A 108 16.12 1.74 2.97
C LYS A 108 15.03 1.16 2.05
N GLY A 109 15.18 -0.09 1.61
CA GLY A 109 14.21 -0.73 0.72
C GLY A 109 12.82 -0.86 1.37
N TYR A 110 12.75 -1.08 2.68
CA TYR A 110 11.46 -1.10 3.40
C TYR A 110 10.90 0.29 3.65
N ALA A 111 11.73 1.31 3.88
CA ALA A 111 11.30 2.71 3.96
C ALA A 111 10.69 3.20 2.63
N GLU A 112 11.29 2.83 1.51
CA GLU A 112 10.73 3.14 0.19
C GLU A 112 9.39 2.41 -0.04
N GLN A 113 9.27 1.13 0.36
CA GLN A 113 8.00 0.41 0.30
C GLN A 113 6.93 1.04 1.21
N GLU A 114 7.30 1.49 2.42
CA GLU A 114 6.41 2.20 3.34
C GLU A 114 5.83 3.46 2.70
N ASN A 115 6.67 4.26 2.05
CA ASN A 115 6.21 5.47 1.34
C ASN A 115 5.21 5.15 0.22
N VAL A 116 5.49 4.11 -0.58
CA VAL A 116 4.58 3.68 -1.66
C VAL A 116 3.23 3.23 -1.10
N VAL A 117 3.25 2.41 -0.05
CA VAL A 117 2.01 1.91 0.59
C VAL A 117 1.23 3.06 1.22
N ASN A 118 1.90 3.93 2.00
CA ASN A 118 1.25 5.07 2.64
C ASN A 118 0.56 5.98 1.63
N HIS A 119 1.26 6.38 0.58
CA HIS A 119 0.70 7.23 -0.47
C HIS A 119 -0.50 6.57 -1.16
N HIS A 120 -0.38 5.29 -1.51
CA HIS A 120 -1.48 4.53 -2.12
C HIS A 120 -2.71 4.47 -1.21
N LEU A 121 -2.54 4.24 0.09
CA LEU A 121 -3.66 4.18 1.04
C LEU A 121 -4.36 5.55 1.19
N GLN A 122 -3.59 6.65 1.25
CA GLN A 122 -4.15 8.01 1.27
C GLN A 122 -4.92 8.34 -0.01
N GLU A 123 -4.36 8.00 -1.16
CA GLU A 123 -5.03 8.14 -2.46
C GLU A 123 -6.31 7.29 -2.54
N THR A 124 -6.29 6.07 -1.99
CA THR A 124 -7.45 5.18 -1.96
C THR A 124 -8.60 5.78 -1.14
N VAL A 125 -8.32 6.39 0.01
CA VAL A 125 -9.33 7.14 0.79
C VAL A 125 -9.93 8.24 -0.06
N THR A 126 -9.10 9.07 -0.68
CA THR A 126 -9.53 10.22 -1.49
C THR A 126 -10.36 9.79 -2.71
N ARG A 127 -9.91 8.76 -3.44
CA ARG A 127 -10.67 8.21 -4.59
C ARG A 127 -12.01 7.63 -4.15
N THR A 128 -12.03 6.94 -3.01
CA THR A 128 -13.25 6.35 -2.46
C THR A 128 -14.28 7.42 -2.11
N LEU A 129 -13.87 8.46 -1.38
CA LEU A 129 -14.76 9.57 -1.03
C LEU A 129 -15.33 10.26 -2.28
N ARG A 130 -14.47 10.53 -3.26
CA ARG A 130 -14.88 11.14 -4.53
C ARG A 130 -15.85 10.25 -5.32
N HIS A 131 -15.65 8.95 -5.30
CA HIS A 131 -16.56 7.99 -5.93
C HIS A 131 -17.90 7.92 -5.22
N GLN A 132 -17.93 7.96 -3.88
CA GLN A 132 -19.17 7.97 -3.10
C GLN A 132 -19.94 9.29 -3.29
N ALA A 133 -19.25 10.42 -3.38
CA ALA A 133 -19.85 11.71 -3.71
C ALA A 133 -20.60 11.66 -5.06
N GLY A 134 -20.02 11.00 -6.06
CA GLY A 134 -20.67 10.77 -7.35
C GLY A 134 -21.92 9.88 -7.27
N ILE A 135 -22.01 8.95 -6.30
CA ILE A 135 -23.17 8.07 -6.10
C ILE A 135 -24.27 8.78 -5.30
N LEU A 136 -23.92 9.43 -4.19
CA LEU A 136 -24.87 10.02 -3.25
C LEU A 136 -25.16 11.51 -3.52
N GLY A 137 -24.39 12.13 -4.42
CA GLY A 137 -24.59 13.53 -4.81
C GLY A 137 -24.21 14.54 -3.72
N ALA A 138 -23.37 14.15 -2.76
CA ALA A 138 -22.91 15.00 -1.67
C ALA A 138 -21.40 14.82 -1.45
N ASP A 139 -20.66 15.93 -1.46
CA ASP A 139 -19.23 15.93 -1.11
C ASP A 139 -19.06 15.93 0.41
N VAL A 140 -18.22 15.02 0.89
CA VAL A 140 -17.80 14.97 2.29
C VAL A 140 -16.38 15.52 2.39
N HIS A 141 -16.25 16.64 3.11
CA HIS A 141 -14.96 17.28 3.36
C HIS A 141 -14.25 16.57 4.52
N VAL A 142 -13.17 15.85 4.19
CA VAL A 142 -12.35 15.13 5.17
C VAL A 142 -11.04 15.88 5.37
N LYS A 143 -10.67 16.14 6.61
CA LYS A 143 -9.39 16.79 6.95
C LYS A 143 -8.24 15.81 6.73
N PRO A 144 -7.03 16.29 6.40
CA PRO A 144 -5.84 15.44 6.30
C PRO A 144 -5.60 14.57 7.53
N THR A 145 -5.90 15.07 8.73
CA THR A 145 -5.82 14.33 9.99
C THR A 145 -6.75 13.13 10.05
N ASP A 146 -7.93 13.23 9.45
CA ASP A 146 -8.91 12.14 9.44
C ASP A 146 -8.49 11.07 8.43
N VAL A 147 -7.93 11.48 7.29
CA VAL A 147 -7.32 10.57 6.31
C VAL A 147 -6.18 9.78 6.96
N GLU A 148 -5.30 10.46 7.68
CA GLU A 148 -4.19 9.83 8.41
C GLU A 148 -4.70 8.87 9.49
N ALA A 149 -5.71 9.25 10.25
CA ALA A 149 -6.36 8.39 11.25
C ALA A 149 -6.95 7.12 10.62
N ILE A 150 -7.61 7.23 9.46
CA ILE A 150 -8.11 6.08 8.71
C ILE A 150 -6.95 5.20 8.24
N VAL A 151 -5.91 5.78 7.65
CA VAL A 151 -4.77 5.04 7.08
C VAL A 151 -4.03 4.26 8.16
N TYR A 152 -3.75 4.88 9.32
CA TYR A 152 -2.97 4.26 10.40
C TYR A 152 -3.80 3.55 11.47
N SER A 153 -5.12 3.45 11.31
CA SER A 153 -5.94 2.67 12.23
C SER A 153 -5.55 1.19 12.23
N ASN A 154 -5.68 0.55 13.40
CA ASN A 154 -5.34 -0.85 13.55
C ASN A 154 -6.35 -1.75 12.82
N PHE A 155 -5.85 -2.77 12.13
CA PHE A 155 -6.64 -3.88 11.62
C PHE A 155 -6.26 -5.15 12.42
N GLY A 156 -7.02 -5.46 13.44
CA GLY A 156 -6.65 -6.41 14.46
C GLY A 156 -5.70 -5.82 15.52
N LYS A 157 -4.53 -6.42 15.73
CA LYS A 157 -3.60 -6.01 16.79
C LYS A 157 -2.57 -4.96 16.35
N LEU A 158 -2.32 -4.83 15.07
CA LEU A 158 -1.25 -4.01 14.50
C LEU A 158 -1.77 -3.18 13.33
N ASN A 159 -1.20 -2.01 13.12
CA ASN A 159 -1.38 -1.26 11.89
C ASN A 159 -0.54 -1.84 10.74
N TRP A 160 -0.75 -1.34 9.52
CA TRP A 160 -0.06 -1.83 8.33
C TRP A 160 1.45 -1.58 8.35
N SER A 161 1.90 -0.44 8.87
CA SER A 161 3.33 -0.08 8.94
C SER A 161 4.06 -1.03 9.89
N GLU A 162 3.51 -1.33 11.07
CA GLU A 162 4.09 -2.29 12.01
C GLU A 162 4.24 -3.69 11.39
N ARG A 163 3.26 -4.13 10.61
CA ARG A 163 3.34 -5.42 9.88
C ARG A 163 4.42 -5.40 8.81
N LEU A 164 4.58 -4.28 8.10
CA LEU A 164 5.64 -4.11 7.10
C LEU A 164 7.02 -4.23 7.76
N TRP A 165 7.24 -3.51 8.85
CA TRP A 165 8.51 -3.54 9.59
C TRP A 165 8.81 -4.87 10.27
N ASN A 166 7.81 -5.63 10.69
CA ASN A 166 8.00 -7.00 11.18
C ASN A 166 8.53 -7.93 10.07
N ASN A 167 8.06 -7.79 8.84
CA ASN A 167 8.60 -8.52 7.69
C ASN A 167 10.06 -8.13 7.38
N GLN A 168 10.45 -6.88 7.62
CA GLN A 168 11.83 -6.39 7.47
C GLN A 168 12.79 -7.14 8.41
N ASP A 169 12.41 -7.35 9.66
CA ASP A 169 13.24 -8.03 10.66
C ASP A 169 13.59 -9.47 10.24
N GLU A 170 12.67 -10.17 9.58
CA GLU A 170 12.94 -11.52 9.07
C GLU A 170 13.98 -11.50 7.94
N LEU A 171 13.82 -10.62 6.96
CA LEU A 171 14.77 -10.50 5.87
C LEU A 171 16.15 -10.09 6.37
N ARG A 172 16.23 -9.14 7.32
CA ARG A 172 17.49 -8.70 7.93
C ARG A 172 18.25 -9.84 8.57
N LYS A 173 17.60 -10.68 9.38
CA LYS A 173 18.22 -11.85 10.00
C LYS A 173 18.80 -12.81 8.98
N ASP A 174 18.10 -13.08 7.88
CA ASP A 174 18.60 -13.94 6.83
C ASP A 174 19.82 -13.35 6.13
N VAL A 175 19.81 -12.07 5.82
CA VAL A 175 20.92 -11.36 5.18
C VAL A 175 22.13 -11.29 6.10
N GLU A 176 21.95 -11.03 7.40
CA GLU A 176 23.02 -11.07 8.40
C GLU A 176 23.65 -12.47 8.53
N ARG A 177 22.86 -13.52 8.43
CA ARG A 177 23.34 -14.90 8.41
C ARG A 177 24.17 -15.19 7.16
N MET A 178 23.74 -14.73 6.00
CA MET A 178 24.51 -14.85 4.74
C MET A 178 25.85 -14.11 4.86
N ALA A 179 25.87 -12.90 5.41
CA ALA A 179 27.09 -12.13 5.67
C ALA A 179 28.08 -12.91 6.57
N SER A 180 27.60 -13.52 7.65
CA SER A 180 28.44 -14.37 8.51
C SER A 180 29.06 -15.56 7.76
N HIS A 181 28.27 -16.22 6.90
CA HIS A 181 28.78 -17.35 6.12
C HIS A 181 29.82 -16.91 5.11
N VAL A 182 29.66 -15.78 4.44
CA VAL A 182 30.66 -15.22 3.51
C VAL A 182 31.94 -14.84 4.26
N MET A 183 31.78 -14.10 5.38
CA MET A 183 32.93 -13.51 6.08
C MET A 183 33.70 -14.51 6.94
N LEU A 184 32.99 -15.40 7.67
CA LEU A 184 33.63 -16.32 8.61
C LEU A 184 33.98 -17.67 8.00
N ARG A 185 33.21 -18.14 7.01
CA ARG A 185 33.37 -19.46 6.40
C ARG A 185 33.93 -19.40 4.99
N GLY A 186 34.11 -18.21 4.43
CA GLY A 186 34.62 -18.02 3.06
C GLY A 186 33.70 -18.58 1.97
N ARG A 187 32.41 -18.75 2.27
CA ARG A 187 31.44 -19.26 1.29
C ARG A 187 31.22 -18.25 0.18
N HIS A 188 31.18 -18.75 -1.06
CA HIS A 188 30.99 -17.89 -2.20
C HIS A 188 29.55 -17.35 -2.24
N PRO A 189 29.29 -16.04 -2.49
CA PRO A 189 27.96 -15.45 -2.54
C PRO A 189 27.01 -16.13 -3.54
N TYR A 190 27.49 -16.75 -4.61
CA TYR A 190 26.67 -17.52 -5.55
C TYR A 190 25.89 -18.66 -4.89
N GLU A 191 26.37 -19.22 -3.81
CA GLU A 191 25.64 -20.28 -3.09
C GLU A 191 24.32 -19.82 -2.49
N PHE A 192 24.17 -18.50 -2.25
CA PHE A 192 22.97 -17.91 -1.69
C PHE A 192 21.96 -17.40 -2.74
N VAL A 193 22.30 -17.43 -4.04
CA VAL A 193 21.40 -16.95 -5.11
C VAL A 193 20.01 -17.59 -5.07
N PRO A 194 19.86 -18.92 -4.90
CA PRO A 194 18.54 -19.54 -4.81
C PRO A 194 17.74 -19.02 -3.61
N GLU A 195 18.39 -18.86 -2.45
CA GLU A 195 17.77 -18.35 -1.23
C GLU A 195 17.37 -16.89 -1.37
N ILE A 196 18.25 -16.04 -1.90
CA ILE A 196 17.99 -14.63 -2.16
C ILE A 196 16.80 -14.46 -3.10
N ARG A 197 16.73 -15.23 -4.19
CA ARG A 197 15.57 -15.22 -5.12
C ARG A 197 14.28 -15.63 -4.43
N LYS A 198 14.32 -16.64 -3.55
CA LYS A 198 13.15 -17.04 -2.75
C LYS A 198 12.70 -15.92 -1.84
N LYS A 199 13.64 -15.24 -1.14
CA LYS A 199 13.34 -14.11 -0.27
C LYS A 199 12.79 -12.91 -1.02
N GLN A 200 13.31 -12.60 -2.21
CA GLN A 200 12.75 -11.57 -3.08
C GLN A 200 11.26 -11.82 -3.37
N LYS A 201 10.95 -13.05 -3.84
CA LYS A 201 9.54 -13.42 -4.13
C LYS A 201 8.65 -13.35 -2.88
N GLN A 202 9.16 -13.80 -1.73
CA GLN A 202 8.43 -13.76 -0.47
C GLN A 202 8.17 -12.31 -0.01
N THR A 203 9.16 -11.43 -0.08
CA THR A 203 9.03 -10.01 0.29
C THR A 203 7.98 -9.33 -0.58
N VAL A 204 8.05 -9.50 -1.90
CA VAL A 204 7.03 -8.96 -2.83
C VAL A 204 5.65 -9.49 -2.49
N ALA A 205 5.51 -10.80 -2.29
CA ALA A 205 4.21 -11.41 -1.98
C ALA A 205 3.62 -10.89 -0.66
N ASN A 206 4.46 -10.70 0.37
CA ASN A 206 4.03 -10.18 1.67
C ASN A 206 3.57 -8.73 1.57
N THR A 207 4.36 -7.86 0.92
CA THR A 207 4.00 -6.44 0.76
C THR A 207 2.79 -6.27 -0.15
N LYS A 208 2.69 -7.03 -1.23
CA LYS A 208 1.50 -7.07 -2.10
C LYS A 208 0.24 -7.46 -1.34
N ARG A 209 0.31 -8.53 -0.54
CA ARG A 209 -0.81 -8.96 0.30
C ARG A 209 -1.23 -7.88 1.28
N LEU A 210 -0.25 -7.22 1.93
CA LEU A 210 -0.48 -6.12 2.86
C LEU A 210 -1.17 -4.96 2.15
N LEU A 211 -0.61 -4.45 1.05
CA LEU A 211 -1.14 -3.32 0.28
C LEU A 211 -2.60 -3.54 -0.13
N ILE A 212 -2.91 -4.65 -0.81
CA ILE A 212 -4.27 -4.93 -1.30
C ILE A 212 -5.28 -5.09 -0.15
N THR A 213 -4.85 -5.71 0.95
CA THR A 213 -5.75 -5.92 2.11
C THR A 213 -6.04 -4.62 2.83
N GLU A 214 -5.02 -3.78 3.03
CA GLU A 214 -5.18 -2.49 3.69
C GLU A 214 -5.88 -1.47 2.78
N ALA A 215 -5.68 -1.50 1.47
CA ALA A 215 -6.46 -0.68 0.52
C ALA A 215 -7.96 -0.99 0.65
N ALA A 216 -8.35 -2.26 0.71
CA ALA A 216 -9.76 -2.64 0.94
C ALA A 216 -10.28 -2.20 2.31
N ARG A 217 -9.43 -2.18 3.35
CA ARG A 217 -9.80 -1.68 4.69
C ARG A 217 -10.05 -0.17 4.68
N VAL A 218 -9.09 0.61 4.20
CA VAL A 218 -9.23 2.08 4.17
C VAL A 218 -10.38 2.52 3.27
N GLN A 219 -10.63 1.79 2.18
CA GLN A 219 -11.81 1.98 1.34
C GLN A 219 -13.10 1.81 2.14
N THR A 220 -13.21 0.74 2.93
CA THR A 220 -14.39 0.46 3.77
C THR A 220 -14.58 1.53 4.84
N GLU A 221 -13.51 1.99 5.50
CA GLU A 221 -13.59 3.06 6.50
C GLU A 221 -13.98 4.41 5.86
N ALA A 222 -13.46 4.73 4.70
CA ALA A 222 -13.85 5.93 3.96
C ALA A 222 -15.33 5.87 3.51
N GLN A 223 -15.81 4.70 3.08
CA GLN A 223 -17.21 4.48 2.76
C GLN A 223 -18.10 4.65 4.00
N LYS A 224 -17.70 4.07 5.14
CA LYS A 224 -18.41 4.23 6.41
C LYS A 224 -18.57 5.69 6.79
N LEU A 225 -17.46 6.44 6.77
CA LEU A 225 -17.47 7.88 7.06
C LEU A 225 -18.45 8.62 6.14
N HIS A 226 -18.33 8.39 4.83
CA HIS A 226 -19.20 9.04 3.85
C HIS A 226 -20.69 8.71 4.04
N TYR A 227 -21.01 7.45 4.34
CA TYR A 227 -22.41 7.04 4.55
C TYR A 227 -23.00 7.67 5.81
N LEU A 228 -22.26 7.75 6.91
CA LEU A 228 -22.72 8.39 8.14
C LEU A 228 -22.96 9.88 7.94
N GLU A 229 -22.05 10.58 7.27
CA GLU A 229 -22.17 12.02 7.01
C GLU A 229 -23.31 12.37 6.04
N THR A 230 -23.58 11.51 5.06
CA THR A 230 -24.57 11.82 4.01
C THR A 230 -25.95 11.24 4.26
N MET A 231 -26.05 10.11 4.95
CA MET A 231 -27.29 9.36 5.16
C MET A 231 -27.74 9.33 6.63
N GLY A 232 -26.83 9.71 7.57
CA GLY A 232 -27.10 9.76 9.00
C GLY A 232 -26.94 8.42 9.73
N ASP A 233 -27.28 8.40 11.03
CA ASP A 233 -27.01 7.28 11.95
C ASP A 233 -27.77 5.98 11.62
N ASP A 234 -28.90 6.07 10.95
CA ASP A 234 -29.70 4.92 10.54
C ASP A 234 -29.33 4.38 9.15
N ALA A 235 -28.25 4.90 8.57
CA ALA A 235 -27.76 4.46 7.27
C ALA A 235 -27.50 2.95 7.20
N GLU A 236 -27.80 2.37 6.05
CA GLU A 236 -27.55 0.97 5.74
C GLU A 236 -26.65 0.83 4.52
N TYR A 237 -25.91 -0.26 4.46
CA TYR A 237 -25.09 -0.60 3.30
C TYR A 237 -25.31 -2.05 2.90
N GLU A 238 -25.11 -2.33 1.62
CA GLU A 238 -25.12 -3.68 1.04
C GLU A 238 -23.69 -4.12 0.78
N PHE A 239 -23.34 -5.34 1.18
CA PHE A 239 -22.09 -5.99 0.86
C PHE A 239 -22.09 -6.47 -0.60
N VAL A 240 -21.08 -6.09 -1.39
CA VAL A 240 -20.95 -6.44 -2.80
C VAL A 240 -19.68 -7.25 -3.03
N ALA A 241 -19.85 -8.54 -3.31
CA ALA A 241 -18.73 -9.39 -3.71
C ALA A 241 -18.39 -9.20 -5.19
N LYS A 242 -17.11 -9.41 -5.56
CA LYS A 242 -16.66 -9.26 -6.95
C LYS A 242 -17.33 -10.24 -7.93
N ARG A 243 -17.78 -11.40 -7.47
CA ARG A 243 -18.47 -12.46 -8.25
C ARG A 243 -17.64 -12.99 -9.43
N ASP A 244 -16.40 -13.38 -9.15
CA ASP A 244 -15.57 -14.14 -10.08
C ASP A 244 -15.20 -15.52 -9.49
N GLU A 245 -14.47 -16.34 -10.27
CA GLU A 245 -14.03 -17.67 -9.84
C GLU A 245 -13.13 -17.63 -8.59
N LYS A 246 -12.40 -16.52 -8.39
CA LYS A 246 -11.49 -16.30 -7.26
C LYS A 246 -12.19 -15.76 -6.02
N THR A 247 -13.50 -15.49 -6.08
CA THR A 247 -14.26 -14.97 -4.94
C THR A 247 -14.40 -16.03 -3.86
N SER A 248 -13.96 -15.71 -2.64
CA SER A 248 -13.99 -16.63 -1.49
C SER A 248 -15.43 -17.03 -1.08
N LYS A 249 -15.57 -18.17 -0.42
CA LYS A 249 -16.85 -18.63 0.13
C LYS A 249 -17.44 -17.62 1.11
N ILE A 250 -16.59 -16.96 1.93
CA ILE A 250 -17.02 -15.92 2.88
C ILE A 250 -17.64 -14.73 2.13
N CYS A 251 -16.95 -14.19 1.13
CA CYS A 251 -17.47 -13.06 0.38
C CYS A 251 -18.76 -13.41 -0.38
N ARG A 252 -18.87 -14.62 -0.93
CA ARG A 252 -20.13 -15.11 -1.55
C ARG A 252 -21.28 -15.21 -0.56
N HIS A 253 -20.98 -15.61 0.69
CA HIS A 253 -21.98 -15.71 1.75
C HIS A 253 -22.52 -14.35 2.18
N TYR A 254 -21.66 -13.30 2.17
CA TYR A 254 -22.05 -11.96 2.53
C TYR A 254 -22.66 -11.16 1.37
N ASP A 255 -22.48 -11.61 0.13
CA ASP A 255 -22.94 -10.90 -1.06
C ASP A 255 -24.44 -10.57 -0.99
N LYS A 256 -24.76 -9.31 -1.24
CA LYS A 256 -26.12 -8.72 -1.15
C LYS A 256 -26.74 -8.66 0.26
N LYS A 257 -25.99 -8.98 1.32
CA LYS A 257 -26.49 -8.76 2.67
C LYS A 257 -26.42 -7.28 3.03
N VAL A 258 -27.46 -6.83 3.72
CA VAL A 258 -27.60 -5.45 4.19
C VAL A 258 -27.32 -5.38 5.68
N PHE A 259 -26.58 -4.34 6.10
CA PHE A 259 -26.19 -4.09 7.48
C PHE A 259 -26.29 -2.60 7.79
N LYS A 260 -26.44 -2.25 9.08
CA LYS A 260 -26.36 -0.86 9.53
C LYS A 260 -24.92 -0.34 9.47
N VAL A 261 -24.76 0.89 8.97
CA VAL A 261 -23.42 1.51 8.85
C VAL A 261 -22.75 1.71 10.21
N LYS A 262 -23.49 2.04 11.27
CA LYS A 262 -22.95 2.16 12.62
C LYS A 262 -22.27 0.88 13.12
N ASP A 263 -22.74 -0.29 12.68
CA ASP A 263 -22.20 -1.60 13.05
C ASP A 263 -21.16 -2.11 12.03
N MET A 264 -20.74 -1.28 11.07
CA MET A 264 -19.78 -1.64 10.03
C MET A 264 -18.39 -1.81 10.62
N VAL A 265 -17.85 -3.04 10.51
CA VAL A 265 -16.53 -3.43 11.01
C VAL A 265 -15.78 -4.23 9.94
N PRO A 266 -14.64 -3.73 9.43
CA PRO A 266 -13.79 -4.48 8.51
C PRO A 266 -13.37 -5.84 9.08
N GLY A 267 -13.51 -6.90 8.28
CA GLY A 267 -13.18 -8.26 8.69
C GLY A 267 -14.30 -9.02 9.41
N VAL A 268 -15.40 -8.35 9.77
CA VAL A 268 -16.56 -8.94 10.46
C VAL A 268 -17.78 -8.98 9.54
N ASN A 269 -18.28 -7.83 9.13
CA ASN A 269 -19.43 -7.70 8.24
C ASN A 269 -19.13 -6.84 7.00
N ALA A 270 -17.96 -6.23 6.93
CA ALA A 270 -17.50 -5.40 5.82
C ALA A 270 -16.09 -5.80 5.34
N PRO A 271 -15.72 -5.53 4.07
CA PRO A 271 -14.38 -5.84 3.55
C PRO A 271 -13.26 -5.10 4.33
N PRO A 272 -12.04 -5.71 4.37
CA PRO A 272 -11.65 -6.99 3.81
C PRO A 272 -12.03 -8.17 4.72
N MET A 273 -12.69 -9.20 4.17
CA MET A 273 -13.05 -10.41 4.91
C MET A 273 -11.89 -11.42 5.02
N HIS A 274 -10.86 -11.25 4.21
CA HIS A 274 -9.67 -12.10 4.12
C HIS A 274 -8.55 -11.37 3.36
N PRO A 275 -7.29 -11.84 3.42
CA PRO A 275 -6.21 -11.29 2.59
C PRO A 275 -6.57 -11.28 1.09
N HIS A 276 -6.19 -10.22 0.39
CA HIS A 276 -6.52 -9.96 -1.02
C HIS A 276 -8.03 -9.86 -1.30
N CYS A 277 -8.84 -9.47 -0.32
CA CYS A 277 -10.26 -9.26 -0.52
C CYS A 277 -10.51 -8.14 -1.54
N ARG A 278 -11.43 -8.40 -2.50
CA ARG A 278 -11.77 -7.45 -3.57
C ARG A 278 -13.25 -7.08 -3.56
N SER A 279 -13.94 -7.42 -2.47
CA SER A 279 -15.32 -7.00 -2.23
C SER A 279 -15.36 -5.54 -1.81
N THR A 280 -16.51 -4.91 -1.96
CA THR A 280 -16.76 -3.52 -1.55
C THR A 280 -18.13 -3.42 -0.89
N THR A 281 -18.51 -2.22 -0.51
CA THR A 281 -19.88 -1.91 -0.07
C THR A 281 -20.52 -0.87 -0.98
N VAL A 282 -21.84 -0.84 -0.99
CA VAL A 282 -22.61 0.22 -1.63
C VAL A 282 -23.68 0.72 -0.64
N PRO A 283 -24.07 1.99 -0.70
CA PRO A 283 -25.13 2.48 0.16
C PRO A 283 -26.42 1.72 -0.16
N HIS A 284 -27.09 1.23 0.89
CA HIS A 284 -28.41 0.62 0.73
C HIS A 284 -29.47 1.70 0.94
N VAL A 285 -30.04 2.13 -0.17
CA VAL A 285 -30.94 3.28 -0.17
C VAL A 285 -32.42 2.86 -0.11
N GLY A 286 -32.79 1.74 0.48
CA GLY A 286 -34.18 1.31 0.72
C GLY A 286 -35.23 2.16 0.00
N ASN A 287 -36.16 2.76 0.73
CA ASN A 287 -37.12 3.74 0.22
C ASN A 287 -36.56 5.17 0.12
N TRP A 288 -35.22 5.36 0.14
CA TRP A 288 -34.59 6.68 0.05
C TRP A 288 -34.96 7.40 -1.25
N ARG A 289 -35.06 6.67 -2.34
CA ARG A 289 -35.52 7.23 -3.62
C ARG A 289 -36.90 7.86 -3.49
N ASP A 290 -37.80 7.16 -2.83
CA ASP A 290 -39.18 7.67 -2.60
C ASP A 290 -39.15 8.83 -1.61
N LYS A 291 -38.36 8.76 -0.55
CA LYS A 291 -38.15 9.84 0.42
C LYS A 291 -37.47 11.05 -0.22
N PHE A 292 -36.42 10.84 -1.00
CA PHE A 292 -35.70 11.88 -1.75
C PHE A 292 -36.62 12.59 -2.77
N PHE A 293 -37.41 11.81 -3.51
CA PHE A 293 -38.38 12.40 -4.44
C PHE A 293 -39.56 13.05 -3.71
N LYS A 294 -39.98 12.51 -2.57
CA LYS A 294 -41.05 13.09 -1.73
C LYS A 294 -40.62 14.41 -1.10
N ASP A 295 -39.40 14.49 -0.56
CA ASP A 295 -38.85 15.71 0.06
C ASP A 295 -38.54 16.80 -0.97
N ARG A 296 -38.37 16.42 -2.24
CA ARG A 296 -38.20 17.33 -3.39
C ARG A 296 -39.43 17.55 -4.22
N GLN A 297 -40.53 16.82 -3.96
CA GLN A 297 -41.82 17.06 -4.58
C GLN A 297 -42.29 18.49 -4.21
N GLY A 298 -42.20 19.39 -5.18
CA GLY A 298 -42.54 20.82 -4.99
C GLY A 298 -41.36 21.78 -4.81
N LYS A 299 -40.15 21.31 -4.55
CA LYS A 299 -38.93 22.18 -4.48
C LYS A 299 -38.23 22.37 -5.84
N TYR A 300 -38.44 21.45 -6.75
CA TYR A 300 -38.03 21.54 -8.13
C TYR A 300 -39.23 21.16 -9.02
N SER A 301 -40.20 22.07 -9.15
CA SER A 301 -40.98 22.11 -10.37
C SER A 301 -40.07 22.62 -11.48
N VAL A 302 -39.10 21.79 -11.84
CA VAL A 302 -38.38 22.02 -13.09
C VAL A 302 -39.46 21.83 -14.15
N GLU A 303 -39.63 22.83 -14.96
CA GLU A 303 -40.39 22.86 -16.20
C GLU A 303 -39.93 21.78 -17.21
N TYR A 304 -39.67 20.55 -16.74
CA TYR A 304 -39.34 19.41 -17.59
C TYR A 304 -40.47 19.12 -18.57
N ASP A 305 -41.74 19.30 -18.12
CA ASP A 305 -42.89 19.18 -19.02
C ASP A 305 -42.94 20.29 -20.07
N LYS A 306 -42.46 21.50 -19.76
CA LYS A 306 -42.39 22.58 -20.75
C LYS A 306 -41.25 22.45 -21.74
N VAL A 307 -40.09 21.90 -21.29
CA VAL A 307 -38.96 21.65 -22.19
C VAL A 307 -39.25 20.48 -23.13
N LEU A 308 -39.83 19.38 -22.65
CA LEU A 308 -40.27 18.28 -23.50
C LEU A 308 -41.40 18.63 -24.43
N GLN A 309 -42.38 19.44 -23.97
CA GLN A 309 -43.47 19.93 -24.84
C GLN A 309 -42.95 20.95 -25.87
N LYS A 310 -41.92 21.73 -25.56
CA LYS A 310 -41.31 22.65 -26.51
C LYS A 310 -40.50 21.91 -27.56
N SER A 311 -39.68 20.92 -27.17
CA SER A 311 -38.92 20.09 -28.09
C SER A 311 -39.82 19.25 -29.02
N ALA A 312 -40.90 18.68 -28.50
CA ALA A 312 -41.87 17.94 -29.31
C ALA A 312 -42.69 18.87 -30.26
N LYS A 313 -42.91 20.15 -29.89
CA LYS A 313 -43.52 21.14 -30.78
C LYS A 313 -42.57 21.60 -31.88
N ASP A 314 -41.28 21.81 -31.54
CA ASP A 314 -40.26 22.24 -32.49
C ASP A 314 -39.99 21.11 -33.53
N GLU A 315 -39.94 19.84 -33.09
CA GLU A 315 -39.81 18.67 -34.01
C GLU A 315 -41.07 18.48 -34.91
N MET A 316 -42.27 18.80 -34.42
CA MET A 316 -43.50 18.72 -35.21
C MET A 316 -43.60 19.87 -36.23
N THR A 317 -43.07 21.05 -35.91
CA THR A 317 -43.04 22.20 -36.84
C THR A 317 -42.02 21.99 -37.96
N ASP A 318 -40.83 21.46 -37.64
CA ASP A 318 -39.79 21.13 -38.61
C ASP A 318 -40.21 19.98 -39.57
N ALA A 319 -41.04 19.04 -39.07
CA ALA A 319 -41.60 17.96 -39.90
C ALA A 319 -42.68 18.44 -40.87
N LEU A 320 -43.43 19.52 -40.51
CA LEU A 320 -44.45 20.11 -41.37
C LEU A 320 -43.87 21.06 -42.45
N ASP A 321 -42.73 21.72 -42.13
CA ASP A 321 -42.04 22.61 -43.09
C ASP A 321 -41.12 21.86 -44.10
N SER A 322 -40.70 20.65 -43.78
CA SER A 322 -39.91 19.79 -44.67
C SER A 322 -40.73 18.94 -45.66
N GLY A 323 -42.06 19.06 -45.63
CA GLY A 323 -43.01 18.31 -46.45
C GLY A 323 -43.63 19.08 -47.59
N ARG A 324 -43.01 20.20 -48.05
CA ARG A 324 -43.38 20.91 -49.26
C ARG A 324 -42.32 20.88 -50.35
#